data_8b691608dc6b61bfd2f30b2c507aed6a
#
_entry.id   8b691608dc6b61bfd2f30b2c507aed6a
#
_cell.length_a   1.000
_cell.length_b   1.000
_cell.length_c   1.000
_cell.angle_alpha   90.00
_cell.angle_beta   90.00
_cell.angle_gamma   90.00
#
_symmetry.space_group_name_H-M   'P 1'
#
loop_
_entity.id
_entity.type
_entity.pdbx_description
1 polymer ?
#
loop_
_entity_poly.entity_id
_entity_poly.type
_entity_poly.pdbx_seq_one_letter_code
_entity_poly.pdbx_strand_id
1 'polypeptide(L)'
;DETFAQTQPRLNMATFVTTYMDKYATQLMNEAIAINYIDETEYPRVAVMCAKCINIMANLWNSPEEGKWKTGALAIGSSEACMLGGVAAWLRWKERREAEGKPTDKPNFIISTGYQVVWEKFADLWQIEMRTVPLTLDKITLDPEAVIKLCDENTICVVPIQGVTWTGLNDDVEALDAALDAYNARTGHNIPIHVDAASGGFILPFINPDKKWDFRLKWVLSISTSGHKYGLVYPGLGWVVWKDKKYLPGKMSFSVNYLGADITQVGLNFSRPGAQVLGQYYQFIRLGFEGYRQVQHNSMEIARYLHSEIGKMAPFKNYSQDIVNPLFIWYMKEDYAKKAKWTLYDLQDKLKQSGWMVPAYTMPKDIEDSVVMRIVVRQGFSRDMADMLLGDIRAAITDFEKLEY
;
A
#
# COMPACT_ATOMS: atom_id res chain seq x y z
N ASP A 1 6.97 -32.28 -11.23
CA ASP A 1 6.51 -30.87 -11.24
C ASP A 1 6.80 -30.17 -9.94
N GLU A 2 8.09 -30.01 -9.63
CA GLU A 2 8.57 -29.32 -8.43
C GLU A 2 8.08 -27.87 -8.34
N THR A 3 7.88 -27.20 -9.49
CA THR A 3 7.45 -25.81 -9.57
C THR A 3 6.04 -25.57 -9.02
N PHE A 4 5.13 -26.54 -9.19
CA PHE A 4 3.74 -26.43 -8.72
C PHE A 4 3.52 -26.98 -7.31
N ALA A 5 4.39 -27.90 -6.85
CA ALA A 5 4.25 -28.50 -5.53
C ALA A 5 4.55 -27.55 -4.35
N GLN A 6 5.33 -26.50 -4.59
CA GLN A 6 5.80 -25.60 -3.54
C GLN A 6 5.08 -24.23 -3.49
N THR A 7 4.21 -23.92 -4.45
CA THR A 7 3.58 -22.60 -4.54
C THR A 7 2.07 -22.72 -4.67
N GLN A 8 1.38 -22.48 -3.57
CA GLN A 8 -0.08 -22.30 -3.55
C GLN A 8 -0.43 -20.84 -3.25
N PRO A 9 -0.44 -19.95 -4.25
CA PRO A 9 -0.62 -18.51 -4.00
C PRO A 9 -1.87 -18.16 -3.21
N ARG A 10 -2.95 -18.92 -3.36
CA ARG A 10 -4.21 -18.70 -2.63
C ARG A 10 -4.12 -19.03 -1.14
N LEU A 11 -3.21 -19.93 -0.73
CA LEU A 11 -2.95 -20.29 0.68
C LEU A 11 -1.90 -19.37 1.33
N ASN A 12 -1.32 -18.46 0.56
CA ASN A 12 -0.35 -17.50 1.06
C ASN A 12 -1.07 -16.30 1.71
N MET A 13 -1.24 -16.35 3.02
CA MET A 13 -1.84 -15.27 3.82
C MET A 13 -0.86 -14.16 4.19
N ALA A 14 0.42 -14.29 3.80
CA ALA A 14 1.47 -13.29 4.03
C ALA A 14 1.44 -12.16 3.00
N THR A 15 1.10 -12.48 1.75
CA THR A 15 1.18 -11.53 0.65
C THR A 15 -0.05 -10.62 0.54
N PHE A 16 0.20 -9.35 0.25
CA PHE A 16 -0.85 -8.38 -0.15
C PHE A 16 -1.18 -8.47 -1.64
N VAL A 17 -0.33 -9.12 -2.42
CA VAL A 17 -0.43 -9.17 -3.88
C VAL A 17 -1.59 -10.04 -4.32
N THR A 18 -2.28 -9.63 -5.38
CA THR A 18 -3.36 -10.38 -6.01
C THR A 18 -2.89 -11.76 -6.45
N THR A 19 -3.59 -12.80 -6.01
CA THR A 19 -3.31 -14.21 -6.32
C THR A 19 -4.41 -14.87 -7.14
N TYR A 20 -5.44 -14.12 -7.49
CA TYR A 20 -6.57 -14.60 -8.27
C TYR A 20 -7.11 -13.53 -9.20
N MET A 21 -7.26 -13.86 -10.46
CA MET A 21 -8.05 -13.15 -11.46
C MET A 21 -8.90 -14.18 -12.21
N ASP A 22 -10.05 -13.75 -12.75
CA ASP A 22 -10.88 -14.66 -13.53
C ASP A 22 -10.19 -15.07 -14.85
N LYS A 23 -10.74 -16.13 -15.47
CA LYS A 23 -10.12 -16.71 -16.66
C LYS A 23 -10.02 -15.76 -17.86
N TYR A 24 -10.99 -14.85 -18.00
CA TYR A 24 -10.99 -13.90 -19.12
C TYR A 24 -9.97 -12.81 -18.93
N ALA A 25 -9.80 -12.32 -17.68
CA ALA A 25 -8.72 -11.39 -17.34
C ALA A 25 -7.35 -12.02 -17.60
N THR A 26 -7.14 -13.25 -17.17
CA THR A 26 -5.88 -13.98 -17.39
C THR A 26 -5.61 -14.21 -18.87
N GLN A 27 -6.62 -14.59 -19.64
CA GLN A 27 -6.50 -14.75 -21.09
C GLN A 27 -6.13 -13.43 -21.77
N LEU A 28 -6.84 -12.33 -21.46
CA LEU A 28 -6.57 -11.00 -22.00
C LEU A 28 -5.14 -10.54 -21.71
N MET A 29 -4.65 -10.76 -20.49
CA MET A 29 -3.28 -10.41 -20.12
C MET A 29 -2.25 -11.25 -20.88
N ASN A 30 -2.51 -12.56 -21.09
CA ASN A 30 -1.65 -13.43 -21.87
C ASN A 30 -1.58 -13.02 -23.34
N GLU A 31 -2.70 -12.64 -23.95
CA GLU A 31 -2.76 -12.12 -25.32
C GLU A 31 -1.98 -10.79 -25.46
N ALA A 32 -1.90 -10.01 -24.39
CA ALA A 32 -1.24 -8.70 -24.35
C ALA A 32 0.20 -8.75 -23.81
N ILE A 33 0.76 -9.94 -23.52
CA ILE A 33 2.05 -10.07 -22.82
C ILE A 33 3.23 -9.44 -23.57
N ALA A 34 3.16 -9.37 -24.90
CA ALA A 34 4.19 -8.78 -25.75
C ALA A 34 4.09 -7.23 -25.85
N ILE A 35 3.07 -6.63 -25.27
CA ILE A 35 2.87 -5.17 -25.37
C ILE A 35 3.83 -4.45 -24.43
N ASN A 36 4.68 -3.59 -25.00
CA ASN A 36 5.52 -2.66 -24.25
C ASN A 36 4.80 -1.31 -24.10
N TYR A 37 4.46 -0.91 -22.88
CA TYR A 37 3.70 0.33 -22.63
C TYR A 37 4.44 1.60 -23.04
N ILE A 38 5.78 1.56 -23.13
CA ILE A 38 6.56 2.75 -23.48
C ILE A 38 6.19 3.32 -24.84
N ASP A 39 5.76 2.48 -25.75
CA ASP A 39 5.47 2.87 -27.12
C ASP A 39 3.98 3.22 -27.26
N GLU A 40 3.66 4.49 -27.02
CA GLU A 40 2.33 5.02 -27.20
C GLU A 40 1.94 5.12 -28.69
N THR A 41 2.91 5.13 -29.60
CA THR A 41 2.65 5.19 -31.04
C THR A 41 2.32 3.83 -31.64
N GLU A 42 2.99 2.78 -31.16
CA GLU A 42 2.68 1.39 -31.56
C GLU A 42 1.41 0.88 -30.85
N TYR A 43 1.21 1.26 -29.58
CA TYR A 43 0.08 0.79 -28.76
C TYR A 43 -0.83 1.92 -28.26
N PRO A 44 -1.37 2.79 -29.10
CA PRO A 44 -2.12 3.98 -28.69
C PRO A 44 -3.38 3.66 -27.87
N ARG A 45 -3.96 2.49 -28.07
CA ARG A 45 -5.13 2.04 -27.28
C ARG A 45 -4.75 1.76 -25.83
N VAL A 46 -3.55 1.22 -25.58
CA VAL A 46 -3.07 0.94 -24.21
C VAL A 46 -2.79 2.26 -23.50
N ALA A 47 -2.22 3.25 -24.19
CA ALA A 47 -2.01 4.60 -23.66
C ALA A 47 -3.34 5.25 -23.23
N VAL A 48 -4.38 5.14 -24.06
CA VAL A 48 -5.74 5.62 -23.73
C VAL A 48 -6.32 4.86 -22.53
N MET A 49 -6.12 3.54 -22.45
CA MET A 49 -6.58 2.73 -21.29
C MET A 49 -5.85 3.14 -20.01
N CYS A 50 -4.55 3.39 -20.09
CA CYS A 50 -3.76 3.91 -18.97
C CYS A 50 -4.30 5.25 -18.47
N ALA A 51 -4.51 6.22 -19.36
CA ALA A 51 -5.08 7.52 -19.02
C ALA A 51 -6.50 7.38 -18.40
N LYS A 52 -7.32 6.47 -18.90
CA LYS A 52 -8.63 6.16 -18.30
C LYS A 52 -8.50 5.54 -16.91
N CYS A 53 -7.55 4.64 -16.67
CA CYS A 53 -7.28 4.09 -15.35
C CYS A 53 -6.90 5.20 -14.36
N ILE A 54 -6.02 6.12 -14.77
CA ILE A 54 -5.64 7.28 -13.96
C ILE A 54 -6.86 8.15 -13.65
N ASN A 55 -7.70 8.44 -14.64
CA ASN A 55 -8.93 9.21 -14.45
C ASN A 55 -9.88 8.54 -13.45
N ILE A 56 -10.07 7.22 -13.55
CA ILE A 56 -10.94 6.46 -12.64
C ILE A 56 -10.43 6.59 -11.21
N MET A 57 -9.12 6.39 -10.99
CA MET A 57 -8.52 6.50 -9.65
C MET A 57 -8.54 7.93 -9.12
N ALA A 58 -8.22 8.92 -9.94
CA ALA A 58 -8.28 10.32 -9.55
C ALA A 58 -9.69 10.73 -9.11
N ASN A 59 -10.73 10.29 -9.85
CA ASN A 59 -12.12 10.52 -9.48
C ASN A 59 -12.50 9.76 -8.20
N LEU A 60 -12.04 8.51 -8.05
CA LEU A 60 -12.26 7.69 -6.86
C LEU A 60 -11.68 8.35 -5.60
N TRP A 61 -10.56 9.08 -5.75
CA TRP A 61 -9.88 9.82 -4.67
C TRP A 61 -10.21 11.31 -4.64
N ASN A 62 -11.33 11.70 -5.28
CA ASN A 62 -11.88 13.06 -5.23
C ASN A 62 -10.90 14.15 -5.73
N SER A 63 -10.14 13.87 -6.79
CA SER A 63 -9.27 14.88 -7.41
C SER A 63 -10.09 16.06 -7.93
N PRO A 64 -9.73 17.30 -7.54
CA PRO A 64 -10.39 18.50 -8.04
C PRO A 64 -9.90 18.92 -9.43
N GLU A 65 -8.88 18.25 -9.99
CA GLU A 65 -8.31 18.62 -11.30
C GLU A 65 -9.37 18.61 -12.38
N GLU A 66 -9.50 19.71 -13.12
CA GLU A 66 -10.41 19.85 -14.24
C GLU A 66 -9.78 19.33 -15.53
N GLY A 67 -10.61 19.09 -16.54
CA GLY A 67 -10.18 18.64 -17.86
C GLY A 67 -10.43 17.16 -18.12
N LYS A 68 -10.17 16.77 -19.38
CA LYS A 68 -10.41 15.41 -19.87
C LYS A 68 -9.51 14.36 -19.23
N TRP A 69 -8.26 14.73 -18.99
CA TRP A 69 -7.23 13.82 -18.46
C TRP A 69 -6.67 14.33 -17.14
N LYS A 70 -6.61 13.46 -16.18
CA LYS A 70 -6.06 13.71 -14.85
C LYS A 70 -4.56 13.41 -14.83
N THR A 71 -3.86 14.01 -13.89
CA THR A 71 -2.40 13.89 -13.76
C THR A 71 -2.02 12.67 -12.93
N GLY A 72 -1.35 11.72 -13.55
CA GLY A 72 -0.86 10.51 -12.89
C GLY A 72 0.13 9.76 -13.75
N ALA A 73 0.71 8.70 -13.20
CA ALA A 73 1.64 7.84 -13.92
C ALA A 73 1.46 6.37 -13.55
N LEU A 74 1.69 5.51 -14.55
CA LEU A 74 1.89 4.08 -14.39
C LEU A 74 3.25 3.80 -13.75
N ALA A 75 3.28 2.83 -12.86
CA ALA A 75 4.47 2.26 -12.26
C ALA A 75 4.41 0.73 -12.29
N ILE A 76 5.54 0.04 -12.17
CA ILE A 76 5.59 -1.43 -12.10
C ILE A 76 5.22 -1.98 -10.71
N GLY A 77 4.93 -1.11 -9.75
CA GLY A 77 4.50 -1.41 -8.39
C GLY A 77 4.44 -0.15 -7.55
N SER A 78 3.90 -0.26 -6.32
CA SER A 78 3.83 0.89 -5.42
C SER A 78 5.20 1.43 -5.02
N SER A 79 6.25 0.61 -5.04
CA SER A 79 7.61 1.12 -4.74
C SER A 79 8.03 2.22 -5.72
N GLU A 80 7.88 2.00 -7.03
CA GLU A 80 8.12 3.05 -8.02
C GLU A 80 7.13 4.22 -7.84
N ALA A 81 5.86 3.93 -7.61
CA ALA A 81 4.83 4.95 -7.43
C ALA A 81 5.10 5.87 -6.22
N CYS A 82 5.55 5.30 -5.07
CA CYS A 82 5.98 6.03 -3.89
C CYS A 82 7.20 6.91 -4.20
N MET A 83 8.21 6.34 -4.87
CA MET A 83 9.41 7.08 -5.26
C MET A 83 9.06 8.27 -6.17
N LEU A 84 8.19 8.07 -7.16
CA LEU A 84 7.73 9.16 -8.04
C LEU A 84 7.00 10.26 -7.24
N GLY A 85 6.17 9.90 -6.27
CA GLY A 85 5.53 10.85 -5.36
C GLY A 85 6.54 11.63 -4.53
N GLY A 86 7.52 10.94 -3.95
CA GLY A 86 8.60 11.52 -3.16
C GLY A 86 9.51 12.43 -3.98
N VAL A 87 9.93 11.99 -5.19
CA VAL A 87 10.74 12.81 -6.11
C VAL A 87 10.00 14.07 -6.54
N ALA A 88 8.70 13.98 -6.82
CA ALA A 88 7.90 15.16 -7.14
C ALA A 88 7.86 16.17 -5.98
N ALA A 89 7.72 15.69 -4.75
CA ALA A 89 7.75 16.54 -3.56
C ALA A 89 9.13 17.18 -3.38
N TRP A 90 10.21 16.41 -3.52
CA TRP A 90 11.58 16.88 -3.45
C TRP A 90 11.89 17.96 -4.51
N LEU A 91 11.55 17.72 -5.77
CA LEU A 91 11.81 18.67 -6.85
C LEU A 91 11.04 19.98 -6.65
N ARG A 92 9.75 19.94 -6.23
CA ARG A 92 8.98 21.15 -5.91
C ARG A 92 9.60 21.94 -4.75
N TRP A 93 10.02 21.25 -3.69
CA TRP A 93 10.72 21.87 -2.56
C TRP A 93 12.00 22.53 -3.05
N LYS A 94 12.80 21.83 -3.85
CA LYS A 94 14.07 22.31 -4.41
C LYS A 94 13.87 23.55 -5.29
N GLU A 95 12.96 23.49 -6.26
CA GLU A 95 12.65 24.61 -7.17
C GLU A 95 12.19 25.86 -6.40
N ARG A 96 11.37 25.70 -5.38
CA ARG A 96 10.93 26.80 -4.52
C ARG A 96 12.11 27.43 -3.78
N ARG A 97 12.96 26.63 -3.16
CA ARG A 97 14.12 27.13 -2.41
C ARG A 97 15.17 27.78 -3.31
N GLU A 98 15.43 27.22 -4.46
CA GLU A 98 16.32 27.81 -5.48
C GLU A 98 15.79 29.18 -5.93
N ALA A 99 14.50 29.33 -6.17
CA ALA A 99 13.86 30.60 -6.52
C ALA A 99 13.98 31.65 -5.40
N GLU A 100 14.06 31.22 -4.15
CA GLU A 100 14.26 32.07 -2.96
C GLU A 100 15.75 32.29 -2.62
N GLY A 101 16.68 31.72 -3.38
CA GLY A 101 18.13 31.78 -3.12
C GLY A 101 18.57 31.03 -1.87
N LYS A 102 17.80 30.03 -1.43
CA LYS A 102 18.04 29.23 -0.24
C LYS A 102 18.76 27.91 -0.55
N PRO A 103 19.54 27.34 0.40
CA PRO A 103 20.23 26.05 0.21
C PRO A 103 19.24 24.91 -0.01
N THR A 104 19.67 23.88 -0.75
CA THR A 104 18.89 22.68 -1.10
C THR A 104 19.61 21.36 -0.80
N ASP A 105 20.60 21.40 0.09
CA ASP A 105 21.54 20.33 0.38
C ASP A 105 21.11 19.38 1.51
N LYS A 106 20.04 19.70 2.23
CA LYS A 106 19.58 18.94 3.40
C LYS A 106 18.08 18.62 3.37
N PRO A 107 17.56 18.03 2.28
CA PRO A 107 16.15 17.64 2.24
C PRO A 107 15.85 16.53 3.25
N ASN A 108 14.67 16.59 3.88
CA ASN A 108 14.17 15.52 4.72
C ASN A 108 12.68 15.25 4.46
N PHE A 109 12.22 14.05 4.83
CA PHE A 109 10.80 13.73 4.89
C PHE A 109 10.47 13.00 6.20
N ILE A 110 9.19 13.00 6.57
CA ILE A 110 8.75 12.47 7.86
C ILE A 110 7.77 11.33 7.63
N ILE A 111 7.96 10.23 8.36
CA ILE A 111 7.15 9.01 8.28
C ILE A 111 7.15 8.30 9.64
N SER A 112 6.19 7.40 9.93
CA SER A 112 6.26 6.56 11.14
C SER A 112 7.28 5.43 10.99
N THR A 113 7.77 4.85 12.10
CA THR A 113 8.63 3.65 12.08
C THR A 113 7.92 2.41 11.52
N GLY A 114 6.60 2.46 11.32
CA GLY A 114 5.81 1.42 10.65
C GLY A 114 5.87 1.43 9.12
N TYR A 115 6.82 2.10 8.53
CA TYR A 115 6.97 2.22 7.08
C TYR A 115 7.34 0.89 6.38
N GLN A 116 7.15 0.87 5.07
CA GLN A 116 7.63 -0.19 4.18
C GLN A 116 9.01 0.18 3.62
N VAL A 117 9.87 -0.81 3.40
CA VAL A 117 11.29 -0.64 2.98
C VAL A 117 11.52 0.28 1.77
N VAL A 118 10.49 0.54 0.96
CA VAL A 118 10.60 1.50 -0.16
C VAL A 118 11.05 2.89 0.30
N TRP A 119 10.66 3.30 1.50
CA TRP A 119 11.00 4.63 2.01
C TRP A 119 12.44 4.72 2.50
N GLU A 120 13.04 3.62 3.00
CA GLU A 120 14.49 3.53 3.20
C GLU A 120 15.24 3.64 1.87
N LYS A 121 14.79 2.85 0.87
CA LYS A 121 15.37 2.93 -0.49
C LYS A 121 15.25 4.34 -1.09
N PHE A 122 14.12 5.02 -0.88
CA PHE A 122 13.95 6.39 -1.33
C PHE A 122 14.95 7.32 -0.63
N ALA A 123 15.09 7.23 0.69
CA ALA A 123 16.04 8.01 1.46
C ALA A 123 17.48 7.79 0.97
N ASP A 124 17.90 6.53 0.86
CA ASP A 124 19.28 6.18 0.51
C ASP A 124 19.62 6.53 -0.95
N LEU A 125 18.74 6.21 -1.89
CA LEU A 125 19.02 6.40 -3.32
C LEU A 125 19.01 7.87 -3.73
N TRP A 126 18.18 8.71 -3.11
CA TRP A 126 18.11 10.15 -3.39
C TRP A 126 18.84 11.02 -2.35
N GLN A 127 19.51 10.40 -1.38
CA GLN A 127 20.25 11.09 -0.33
C GLN A 127 19.39 12.12 0.42
N ILE A 128 18.18 11.68 0.82
CA ILE A 128 17.19 12.47 1.55
C ILE A 128 17.09 11.92 2.96
N GLU A 129 17.22 12.77 3.98
CA GLU A 129 17.09 12.36 5.38
C GLU A 129 15.68 11.85 5.67
N MET A 130 15.56 10.62 6.18
CA MET A 130 14.30 10.07 6.68
C MET A 130 14.19 10.34 8.17
N ARG A 131 13.24 11.16 8.59
CA ARG A 131 12.90 11.42 9.99
C ARG A 131 11.73 10.55 10.40
N THR A 132 11.92 9.71 11.39
CA THR A 132 10.88 8.77 11.82
C THR A 132 10.19 9.21 13.10
N VAL A 133 8.86 9.08 13.10
CA VAL A 133 8.03 9.17 14.31
C VAL A 133 7.95 7.78 14.92
N PRO A 134 8.42 7.59 16.17
CA PRO A 134 8.36 6.29 16.81
C PRO A 134 6.92 5.83 17.02
N LEU A 135 6.68 4.53 16.81
CA LEU A 135 5.45 3.87 17.24
C LEU A 135 5.58 3.43 18.70
N THR A 136 4.46 3.41 19.40
CA THR A 136 4.37 2.88 20.77
C THR A 136 3.24 1.86 20.83
N LEU A 137 3.25 0.99 21.85
CA LEU A 137 2.19 -0.01 22.03
C LEU A 137 0.80 0.62 22.19
N ASP A 138 0.74 1.85 22.73
CA ASP A 138 -0.51 2.60 22.89
C ASP A 138 -0.91 3.38 21.63
N LYS A 139 0.07 3.68 20.76
CA LYS A 139 -0.15 4.45 19.52
C LYS A 139 0.68 3.88 18.37
N ILE A 140 0.09 2.92 17.68
CA ILE A 140 0.71 2.20 16.55
C ILE A 140 0.35 2.81 15.16
N THR A 141 0.05 4.10 15.15
CA THR A 141 -0.18 4.92 13.95
C THR A 141 0.60 6.22 14.05
N LEU A 142 0.80 6.90 12.92
CA LEU A 142 1.52 8.16 12.84
C LEU A 142 0.88 9.23 13.76
N ASP A 143 1.68 9.82 14.65
CA ASP A 143 1.24 10.89 15.53
C ASP A 143 1.42 12.27 14.89
N PRO A 144 0.34 13.00 14.55
CA PRO A 144 0.44 14.32 13.95
C PRO A 144 1.21 15.35 14.81
N GLU A 145 1.10 15.30 16.13
CA GLU A 145 1.83 16.23 17.02
C GLU A 145 3.35 15.96 17.00
N ALA A 146 3.73 14.68 16.97
CA ALA A 146 5.13 14.29 16.84
C ALA A 146 5.69 14.65 15.46
N VAL A 147 4.90 14.53 14.39
CA VAL A 147 5.27 14.98 13.05
C VAL A 147 5.62 16.47 13.06
N ILE A 148 4.77 17.32 13.64
CA ILE A 148 4.99 18.78 13.66
C ILE A 148 6.28 19.17 14.37
N LYS A 149 6.69 18.42 15.40
CA LYS A 149 7.97 18.65 16.11
C LYS A 149 9.21 18.35 15.26
N LEU A 150 9.07 17.48 14.25
CA LEU A 150 10.15 17.08 13.33
C LEU A 150 10.18 17.94 12.05
N CYS A 151 9.12 18.71 11.76
CA CYS A 151 9.03 19.57 10.59
C CYS A 151 9.99 20.75 10.67
N ASP A 152 10.64 21.06 9.55
CA ASP A 152 11.45 22.27 9.36
C ASP A 152 11.34 22.79 7.91
N GLU A 153 12.10 23.81 7.55
CA GLU A 153 12.13 24.38 6.20
C GLU A 153 12.71 23.45 5.14
N ASN A 154 13.37 22.36 5.55
CA ASN A 154 13.97 21.36 4.67
C ASN A 154 13.05 20.15 4.47
N THR A 155 11.90 20.12 5.14
CA THR A 155 10.93 19.01 4.99
C THR A 155 10.23 19.12 3.64
N ILE A 156 10.43 18.08 2.81
CA ILE A 156 9.87 18.00 1.46
C ILE A 156 8.43 17.49 1.46
N CYS A 157 8.09 16.58 2.37
CA CYS A 157 6.73 16.06 2.58
C CYS A 157 6.62 15.26 3.88
N VAL A 158 5.38 14.98 4.28
CA VAL A 158 5.03 13.97 5.29
C VAL A 158 4.32 12.82 4.59
N VAL A 159 4.59 11.58 5.04
CA VAL A 159 4.08 10.36 4.41
C VAL A 159 3.24 9.54 5.39
N PRO A 160 1.94 9.78 5.50
CA PRO A 160 1.02 8.87 6.17
C PRO A 160 0.73 7.64 5.30
N ILE A 161 0.45 6.50 5.94
CA ILE A 161 0.22 5.23 5.27
C ILE A 161 -1.24 4.78 5.48
N GLN A 162 -1.91 4.44 4.38
CA GLN A 162 -3.23 3.84 4.40
C GLN A 162 -3.12 2.33 4.14
N GLY A 163 -3.33 1.54 5.20
CA GLY A 163 -3.06 0.10 5.21
C GLY A 163 -1.60 -0.21 5.55
N VAL A 164 -1.19 0.17 6.77
CA VAL A 164 0.16 -0.10 7.31
C VAL A 164 0.45 -1.60 7.23
N THR A 165 1.56 -1.97 6.61
CA THR A 165 1.94 -3.37 6.36
C THR A 165 2.05 -4.19 7.65
N TRP A 166 2.54 -3.59 8.73
CA TRP A 166 2.77 -4.23 10.01
C TRP A 166 1.49 -4.54 10.79
N THR A 167 0.49 -3.64 10.73
CA THR A 167 -0.66 -3.64 11.63
C THR A 167 -2.02 -3.75 10.93
N GLY A 168 -2.08 -3.37 9.67
CA GLY A 168 -3.36 -3.23 8.94
C GLY A 168 -4.13 -1.96 9.27
N LEU A 169 -3.58 -1.07 10.09
CA LEU A 169 -4.23 0.18 10.46
C LEU A 169 -3.99 1.29 9.43
N ASN A 170 -4.70 2.38 9.58
CA ASN A 170 -4.58 3.57 8.75
C ASN A 170 -4.12 4.74 9.61
N ASP A 171 -3.17 5.52 9.11
CA ASP A 171 -2.81 6.79 9.71
C ASP A 171 -3.95 7.81 9.55
N ASP A 172 -4.09 8.72 10.51
CA ASP A 172 -5.13 9.75 10.47
C ASP A 172 -4.68 10.95 9.63
N VAL A 173 -4.95 10.86 8.31
CA VAL A 173 -4.54 11.89 7.34
C VAL A 173 -5.31 13.20 7.55
N GLU A 174 -6.56 13.14 8.01
CA GLU A 174 -7.35 14.35 8.27
C GLU A 174 -6.78 15.15 9.45
N ALA A 175 -6.43 14.47 10.55
CA ALA A 175 -5.77 15.13 11.69
C ALA A 175 -4.38 15.67 11.30
N LEU A 176 -3.63 14.93 10.49
CA LEU A 176 -2.33 15.36 9.98
C LEU A 176 -2.45 16.60 9.07
N ASP A 177 -3.43 16.61 8.17
CA ASP A 177 -3.69 17.76 7.27
C ASP A 177 -4.01 19.02 8.08
N ALA A 178 -4.85 18.91 9.10
CA ALA A 178 -5.19 20.03 9.98
C ALA A 178 -3.97 20.54 10.77
N ALA A 179 -3.14 19.65 11.30
CA ALA A 179 -1.91 20.02 12.03
C ALA A 179 -0.89 20.71 11.10
N LEU A 180 -0.72 20.18 9.88
CA LEU A 180 0.15 20.80 8.87
C LEU A 180 -0.42 22.12 8.35
N ASP A 181 -1.74 22.29 8.25
CA ASP A 181 -2.33 23.58 7.84
C ASP A 181 -1.98 24.68 8.84
N ALA A 182 -2.14 24.40 10.13
CA ALA A 182 -1.75 25.32 11.19
C ALA A 182 -0.23 25.63 11.20
N TYR A 183 0.60 24.59 11.02
CA TYR A 183 2.05 24.73 10.94
C TYR A 183 2.48 25.59 9.73
N ASN A 184 1.99 25.26 8.55
CA ASN A 184 2.29 25.94 7.30
C ASN A 184 1.83 27.41 7.31
N ALA A 185 0.65 27.70 7.90
CA ALA A 185 0.15 29.05 8.05
C ALA A 185 1.08 29.93 8.93
N ARG A 186 1.69 29.32 9.97
CA ARG A 186 2.61 30.00 10.87
C ARG A 186 4.01 30.19 10.28
N THR A 187 4.52 29.21 9.55
CA THR A 187 5.92 29.14 9.11
C THR A 187 6.14 29.53 7.66
N GLY A 188 5.13 29.39 6.80
CA GLY A 188 5.24 29.55 5.35
C GLY A 188 5.97 28.42 4.63
N HIS A 189 6.29 27.30 5.32
CA HIS A 189 7.08 26.20 4.73
C HIS A 189 6.32 25.42 3.65
N ASN A 190 4.98 25.43 3.67
CA ASN A 190 4.14 24.77 2.67
C ASN A 190 4.46 23.28 2.49
N ILE A 191 4.63 22.56 3.60
CA ILE A 191 4.94 21.13 3.62
C ILE A 191 3.70 20.34 3.18
N PRO A 192 3.78 19.54 2.10
CA PRO A 192 2.69 18.73 1.60
C PRO A 192 2.64 17.35 2.25
N ILE A 193 1.54 16.64 1.96
CA ILE A 193 1.35 15.22 2.25
C ILE A 193 1.45 14.43 0.93
N HIS A 194 2.24 13.37 0.94
CA HIS A 194 2.14 12.25 0.01
C HIS A 194 1.55 11.06 0.73
N VAL A 195 0.39 10.56 0.30
CA VAL A 195 -0.24 9.40 0.94
C VAL A 195 0.26 8.12 0.29
N ASP A 196 0.95 7.28 1.07
CA ASP A 196 1.23 5.90 0.68
C ASP A 196 -0.03 5.06 0.93
N ALA A 197 -0.82 4.88 -0.11
CA ALA A 197 -2.03 4.08 -0.09
C ALA A 197 -1.87 2.77 -0.88
N ALA A 198 -0.68 2.14 -0.75
CA ALA A 198 -0.34 0.92 -1.48
C ALA A 198 -1.43 -0.15 -1.38
N SER A 199 -2.05 -0.30 -0.22
CA SER A 199 -3.22 -1.17 -0.01
C SER A 199 -4.52 -0.36 0.09
N GLY A 200 -4.54 0.68 0.93
CA GLY A 200 -5.74 1.44 1.28
C GLY A 200 -6.40 2.19 0.13
N GLY A 201 -5.64 2.53 -0.93
CA GLY A 201 -6.16 3.24 -2.09
C GLY A 201 -7.30 2.54 -2.84
N PHE A 202 -7.33 1.21 -2.79
CA PHE A 202 -8.40 0.38 -3.34
C PHE A 202 -9.27 -0.30 -2.27
N ILE A 203 -9.16 0.12 -1.02
CA ILE A 203 -9.99 -0.39 0.09
C ILE A 203 -10.90 0.72 0.61
N LEU A 204 -10.31 1.81 1.07
CA LEU A 204 -11.01 2.88 1.78
C LEU A 204 -12.16 3.52 1.00
N PRO A 205 -12.04 3.82 -0.31
CA PRO A 205 -13.14 4.40 -1.05
C PRO A 205 -14.41 3.54 -1.09
N PHE A 206 -14.27 2.23 -0.89
CA PHE A 206 -15.36 1.27 -0.99
C PHE A 206 -15.94 0.88 0.38
N ILE A 207 -15.13 0.86 1.43
CA ILE A 207 -15.57 0.40 2.77
C ILE A 207 -15.79 1.53 3.76
N ASN A 208 -15.18 2.70 3.55
CA ASN A 208 -15.35 3.89 4.38
C ASN A 208 -15.23 5.17 3.54
N PRO A 209 -16.17 5.42 2.60
CA PRO A 209 -16.10 6.50 1.63
C PRO A 209 -16.14 7.90 2.26
N ASP A 210 -16.73 8.02 3.46
CA ASP A 210 -16.88 9.31 4.15
C ASP A 210 -15.58 9.75 4.84
N LYS A 211 -14.68 8.81 5.17
CA LYS A 211 -13.40 9.14 5.79
C LYS A 211 -12.52 9.91 4.82
N LYS A 212 -12.10 11.11 5.21
CA LYS A 212 -11.20 11.94 4.42
C LYS A 212 -9.76 11.50 4.64
N TRP A 213 -9.11 11.09 3.58
CA TRP A 213 -7.69 10.71 3.54
C TRP A 213 -7.04 11.07 2.20
N ASP A 214 -7.85 11.54 1.25
CA ASP A 214 -7.55 11.74 -0.16
C ASP A 214 -7.51 13.22 -0.55
N PHE A 215 -7.66 13.54 -1.83
CA PHE A 215 -7.57 14.89 -2.37
C PHE A 215 -8.62 15.89 -1.87
N ARG A 216 -9.60 15.46 -1.06
CA ARG A 216 -10.49 16.37 -0.32
C ARG A 216 -9.73 17.18 0.73
N LEU A 217 -8.57 16.69 1.18
CA LEU A 217 -7.71 17.37 2.13
C LEU A 217 -6.78 18.36 1.42
N LYS A 218 -6.50 19.48 2.07
CA LYS A 218 -5.78 20.62 1.48
C LYS A 218 -4.37 20.24 1.06
N TRP A 219 -3.61 19.62 1.96
CA TRP A 219 -2.19 19.35 1.81
C TRP A 219 -1.86 18.01 1.17
N VAL A 220 -2.84 17.16 0.93
CA VAL A 220 -2.65 15.92 0.15
C VAL A 220 -2.46 16.29 -1.32
N LEU A 221 -1.23 16.21 -1.81
CA LEU A 221 -0.86 16.61 -3.16
C LEU A 221 -0.55 15.43 -4.10
N SER A 222 -0.27 14.26 -3.54
CA SER A 222 -0.08 13.02 -4.32
C SER A 222 -0.46 11.79 -3.52
N ILE A 223 -0.90 10.75 -4.23
CA ILE A 223 -1.29 9.45 -3.67
C ILE A 223 -0.68 8.36 -4.53
N SER A 224 -0.01 7.39 -3.91
CA SER A 224 0.48 6.18 -4.56
C SER A 224 -0.31 4.95 -4.15
N THR A 225 -0.48 3.98 -5.06
CA THR A 225 -1.16 2.72 -4.77
C THR A 225 -0.59 1.56 -5.59
N SER A 226 -0.87 0.31 -5.14
CA SER A 226 -0.59 -0.90 -5.91
C SER A 226 -1.86 -1.40 -6.62
N GLY A 227 -1.87 -1.35 -7.95
CA GLY A 227 -2.91 -2.02 -8.73
C GLY A 227 -2.88 -3.54 -8.54
N HIS A 228 -1.70 -4.08 -8.25
CA HIS A 228 -1.48 -5.50 -8.06
C HIS A 228 -1.76 -6.03 -6.62
N LYS A 229 -2.29 -5.16 -5.73
CA LYS A 229 -2.80 -5.57 -4.41
C LYS A 229 -4.32 -5.60 -4.47
N TYR A 230 -4.98 -4.66 -3.82
CA TYR A 230 -6.44 -4.56 -3.81
C TYR A 230 -7.04 -3.91 -5.06
N GLY A 231 -6.19 -3.50 -6.02
CA GLY A 231 -6.61 -3.19 -7.39
C GLY A 231 -6.96 -4.42 -8.22
N LEU A 232 -6.74 -5.63 -7.70
CA LEU A 232 -7.19 -6.93 -8.23
C LEU A 232 -6.53 -7.34 -9.55
N VAL A 233 -5.29 -6.94 -9.76
CA VAL A 233 -4.48 -7.31 -10.94
C VAL A 233 -3.24 -8.09 -10.50
N TYR A 234 -2.77 -9.03 -11.29
CA TYR A 234 -1.53 -9.76 -11.05
C TYR A 234 -0.29 -8.84 -10.94
N PRO A 235 0.81 -9.29 -10.29
CA PRO A 235 2.00 -8.48 -10.01
C PRO A 235 2.54 -7.70 -11.20
N GLY A 236 3.15 -6.54 -10.92
CA GLY A 236 3.79 -5.69 -11.92
C GLY A 236 3.01 -4.40 -12.21
N LEU A 237 2.20 -3.91 -11.27
CA LEU A 237 1.37 -2.73 -11.48
C LEU A 237 1.28 -1.85 -10.23
N GLY A 238 1.63 -0.58 -10.38
CA GLY A 238 1.41 0.50 -9.42
C GLY A 238 0.97 1.78 -10.11
N TRP A 239 0.47 2.71 -9.32
CA TRP A 239 -0.06 3.98 -9.78
C TRP A 239 0.31 5.10 -8.84
N VAL A 240 0.64 6.26 -9.39
CA VAL A 240 0.71 7.52 -8.65
C VAL A 240 -0.17 8.54 -9.33
N VAL A 241 -0.93 9.29 -8.52
CA VAL A 241 -1.79 10.37 -8.99
C VAL A 241 -1.43 11.64 -8.21
N TRP A 242 -1.33 12.76 -8.91
CA TRP A 242 -1.18 14.09 -8.32
C TRP A 242 -2.53 14.79 -8.32
N LYS A 243 -2.76 15.60 -7.30
CA LYS A 243 -4.00 16.36 -7.11
C LYS A 243 -4.33 17.28 -8.30
N ASP A 244 -3.29 17.82 -8.95
CA ASP A 244 -3.38 18.73 -10.08
C ASP A 244 -2.04 18.73 -10.81
N LYS A 245 -2.05 19.04 -12.13
CA LYS A 245 -0.86 19.09 -13.00
C LYS A 245 0.26 19.99 -12.45
N LYS A 246 -0.08 21.09 -11.78
CA LYS A 246 0.92 21.99 -11.17
C LYS A 246 1.78 21.34 -10.09
N TYR A 247 1.36 20.17 -9.56
CA TYR A 247 2.12 19.43 -8.56
C TYR A 247 3.04 18.37 -9.16
N LEU A 248 3.02 18.18 -10.48
CA LEU A 248 3.98 17.35 -11.21
C LEU A 248 5.08 18.25 -11.79
N PRO A 249 6.32 18.24 -11.26
CA PRO A 249 7.42 19.05 -11.79
C PRO A 249 7.74 18.72 -13.24
N GLY A 250 8.00 19.75 -14.05
CA GLY A 250 8.34 19.58 -15.45
C GLY A 250 9.59 18.71 -15.68
N LYS A 251 10.54 18.73 -14.74
CA LYS A 251 11.77 17.92 -14.77
C LYS A 251 11.51 16.40 -14.66
N MET A 252 10.32 15.97 -14.26
CA MET A 252 9.93 14.56 -14.23
C MET A 252 9.39 14.06 -15.57
N SER A 253 9.13 14.94 -16.51
CA SER A 253 8.65 14.59 -17.84
C SER A 253 9.84 14.47 -18.80
N PHE A 254 10.07 13.29 -19.33
CA PHE A 254 11.14 13.01 -20.27
C PHE A 254 10.55 12.86 -21.67
N SER A 255 11.10 13.59 -22.65
CA SER A 255 10.67 13.50 -24.04
C SER A 255 11.74 12.81 -24.85
N VAL A 256 11.34 11.85 -25.68
CA VAL A 256 12.20 11.14 -26.63
C VAL A 256 11.53 11.13 -28.01
N ASN A 257 12.32 11.20 -29.09
CA ASN A 257 11.82 11.28 -30.46
C ASN A 257 12.31 10.13 -31.38
N TYR A 258 13.20 9.27 -30.88
CA TYR A 258 13.79 8.20 -31.68
C TYR A 258 12.86 6.99 -31.88
N LEU A 259 11.67 7.00 -31.30
CA LEU A 259 10.61 6.00 -31.52
C LEU A 259 9.58 6.43 -32.60
N GLY A 260 9.91 7.46 -33.38
CA GLY A 260 9.08 7.92 -34.50
C GLY A 260 8.05 9.01 -34.12
N ALA A 261 7.98 9.41 -32.87
CA ALA A 261 7.17 10.52 -32.36
C ALA A 261 7.77 11.11 -31.11
N ASP A 262 7.37 12.33 -30.74
CA ASP A 262 7.70 12.92 -29.45
C ASP A 262 6.85 12.26 -28.34
N ILE A 263 7.48 11.43 -27.53
CA ILE A 263 6.85 10.71 -26.42
C ILE A 263 7.27 11.39 -25.13
N THR A 264 6.31 11.85 -24.35
CA THR A 264 6.55 12.37 -23.00
C THR A 264 6.07 11.37 -21.98
N GLN A 265 6.96 10.97 -21.08
CA GLN A 265 6.62 10.01 -20.02
C GLN A 265 7.12 10.46 -18.64
N VAL A 266 6.41 9.98 -17.62
CA VAL A 266 6.80 10.07 -16.23
C VAL A 266 7.01 8.66 -15.71
N GLY A 267 8.22 8.32 -15.23
CA GLY A 267 8.53 6.99 -14.69
C GLY A 267 10.03 6.82 -14.48
N LEU A 268 10.40 5.88 -13.60
CA LEU A 268 11.79 5.48 -13.41
C LEU A 268 12.23 4.45 -14.46
N ASN A 269 11.28 3.63 -14.93
CA ASN A 269 11.53 2.60 -15.93
C ASN A 269 11.07 3.07 -17.31
N PHE A 270 11.85 2.72 -18.33
CA PHE A 270 11.51 3.01 -19.72
C PHE A 270 10.50 1.98 -20.24
N SER A 271 10.93 0.75 -20.53
CA SER A 271 10.04 -0.33 -20.96
C SER A 271 9.23 -0.88 -19.78
N ARG A 272 7.93 -1.05 -19.98
CA ARG A 272 7.00 -1.52 -18.94
C ARG A 272 5.94 -2.45 -19.56
N PRO A 273 5.43 -3.44 -18.80
CA PRO A 273 4.43 -4.37 -19.32
C PRO A 273 3.08 -3.69 -19.55
N GLY A 274 2.58 -3.75 -20.78
CA GLY A 274 1.26 -3.25 -21.13
C GLY A 274 0.11 -4.15 -20.69
N ALA A 275 0.36 -5.45 -20.54
CA ALA A 275 -0.64 -6.43 -20.12
C ALA A 275 -1.30 -6.07 -18.78
N GLN A 276 -0.55 -5.53 -17.82
CA GLN A 276 -1.07 -5.11 -16.52
C GLN A 276 -2.02 -3.92 -16.62
N VAL A 277 -1.77 -3.00 -17.55
CA VAL A 277 -2.70 -1.87 -17.82
C VAL A 277 -4.03 -2.41 -18.34
N LEU A 278 -3.99 -3.38 -19.27
CA LEU A 278 -5.21 -4.03 -19.78
C LEU A 278 -5.94 -4.76 -18.65
N GLY A 279 -5.21 -5.46 -17.78
CA GLY A 279 -5.76 -6.13 -16.61
C GLY A 279 -6.50 -5.17 -15.68
N GLN A 280 -5.90 -4.01 -15.37
CA GLN A 280 -6.53 -3.00 -14.51
C GLN A 280 -7.76 -2.37 -15.17
N TYR A 281 -7.66 -2.02 -16.44
CA TYR A 281 -8.78 -1.46 -17.19
C TYR A 281 -9.95 -2.45 -17.30
N TYR A 282 -9.64 -3.73 -17.56
CA TYR A 282 -10.63 -4.80 -17.56
C TYR A 282 -11.35 -4.91 -16.20
N GLN A 283 -10.61 -4.91 -15.09
CA GLN A 283 -11.21 -4.97 -13.76
C GLN A 283 -12.12 -3.77 -13.49
N PHE A 284 -11.70 -2.56 -13.88
CA PHE A 284 -12.53 -1.37 -13.72
C PHE A 284 -13.83 -1.44 -14.53
N ILE A 285 -13.78 -1.89 -15.78
CA ILE A 285 -14.96 -1.99 -16.63
C ILE A 285 -15.88 -3.13 -16.17
N ARG A 286 -15.29 -4.28 -15.80
CA ARG A 286 -16.06 -5.46 -15.41
C ARG A 286 -16.76 -5.29 -14.07
N LEU A 287 -16.06 -4.78 -13.08
CA LEU A 287 -16.55 -4.67 -11.71
C LEU A 287 -17.30 -3.34 -11.47
N GLY A 288 -16.79 -2.26 -12.03
CA GLY A 288 -17.25 -0.93 -11.68
C GLY A 288 -17.08 -0.62 -10.20
N PHE A 289 -17.66 0.46 -9.72
CA PHE A 289 -17.60 0.84 -8.31
C PHE A 289 -18.25 -0.24 -7.40
N GLU A 290 -19.44 -0.68 -7.78
CA GLU A 290 -20.20 -1.62 -6.98
C GLU A 290 -19.53 -3.01 -6.88
N GLY A 291 -18.97 -3.52 -7.98
CA GLY A 291 -18.24 -4.78 -7.95
C GLY A 291 -16.99 -4.73 -7.06
N TYR A 292 -16.20 -3.64 -7.15
CA TYR A 292 -15.09 -3.43 -6.21
C TYR A 292 -15.57 -3.35 -4.77
N ARG A 293 -16.65 -2.60 -4.50
CA ARG A 293 -17.24 -2.49 -3.17
C ARG A 293 -17.61 -3.87 -2.61
N GLN A 294 -18.27 -4.71 -3.38
CA GLN A 294 -18.65 -6.08 -2.97
C GLN A 294 -17.42 -6.94 -2.68
N VAL A 295 -16.39 -6.91 -3.52
CA VAL A 295 -15.14 -7.68 -3.31
C VAL A 295 -14.45 -7.24 -2.02
N GLN A 296 -14.32 -5.92 -1.78
CA GLN A 296 -13.66 -5.42 -0.58
C GLN A 296 -14.47 -5.70 0.69
N HIS A 297 -15.80 -5.55 0.64
CA HIS A 297 -16.66 -5.90 1.77
C HIS A 297 -16.57 -7.40 2.10
N ASN A 298 -16.60 -8.29 1.10
CA ASN A 298 -16.44 -9.72 1.33
C ASN A 298 -15.09 -10.05 1.99
N SER A 299 -14.01 -9.42 1.53
CA SER A 299 -12.69 -9.59 2.14
C SER A 299 -12.67 -9.11 3.60
N MET A 300 -13.34 -7.98 3.90
CA MET A 300 -13.50 -7.46 5.25
C MET A 300 -14.30 -8.39 6.15
N GLU A 301 -15.41 -8.96 5.66
CA GLU A 301 -16.24 -9.90 6.43
C GLU A 301 -15.47 -11.16 6.81
N ILE A 302 -14.73 -11.73 5.86
CA ILE A 302 -13.89 -12.91 6.13
C ILE A 302 -12.77 -12.56 7.12
N ALA A 303 -12.15 -11.40 6.98
CA ALA A 303 -11.11 -10.96 7.91
C ALA A 303 -11.68 -10.74 9.33
N ARG A 304 -12.86 -10.11 9.47
CA ARG A 304 -13.53 -9.96 10.77
C ARG A 304 -13.90 -11.29 11.40
N TYR A 305 -14.33 -12.24 10.57
CA TYR A 305 -14.61 -13.59 11.04
C TYR A 305 -13.35 -14.27 11.61
N LEU A 306 -12.26 -14.28 10.87
CA LEU A 306 -10.98 -14.84 11.32
C LEU A 306 -10.48 -14.13 12.59
N HIS A 307 -10.52 -12.80 12.62
CA HIS A 307 -10.17 -12.00 13.77
C HIS A 307 -10.97 -12.41 15.02
N SER A 308 -12.30 -12.53 14.90
CA SER A 308 -13.17 -12.94 15.99
C SER A 308 -12.84 -14.35 16.48
N GLU A 309 -12.69 -15.32 15.57
CA GLU A 309 -12.45 -16.73 15.93
C GLU A 309 -11.05 -16.95 16.53
N ILE A 310 -10.02 -16.31 15.99
CA ILE A 310 -8.65 -16.38 16.54
C ILE A 310 -8.59 -15.72 17.93
N GLY A 311 -9.28 -14.59 18.13
CA GLY A 311 -9.33 -13.91 19.43
C GLY A 311 -10.05 -14.70 20.54
N LYS A 312 -10.89 -15.70 20.19
CA LYS A 312 -11.52 -16.63 21.14
C LYS A 312 -10.60 -17.78 21.56
N MET A 313 -9.52 -18.05 20.83
CA MET A 313 -8.58 -19.13 21.17
C MET A 313 -7.78 -18.78 22.42
N ALA A 314 -7.62 -19.74 23.31
CA ALA A 314 -7.00 -19.52 24.62
C ALA A 314 -5.61 -18.84 24.56
N PRO A 315 -4.69 -19.23 23.64
CA PRO A 315 -3.34 -18.63 23.59
C PRO A 315 -3.31 -17.19 23.10
N PHE A 316 -4.30 -16.72 22.35
CA PHE A 316 -4.15 -15.54 21.49
C PHE A 316 -4.94 -14.32 21.98
N LYS A 317 -4.41 -13.17 21.61
CA LYS A 317 -5.09 -11.87 21.73
C LYS A 317 -4.85 -11.08 20.43
N ASN A 318 -5.92 -10.51 19.90
CA ASN A 318 -5.84 -9.59 18.78
C ASN A 318 -5.19 -8.27 19.22
N TYR A 319 -4.41 -7.67 18.34
CA TYR A 319 -3.71 -6.42 18.65
C TYR A 319 -4.68 -5.23 18.66
N SER A 320 -5.63 -5.18 17.74
CA SER A 320 -6.69 -4.17 17.67
C SER A 320 -8.05 -4.80 17.97
N GLN A 321 -8.97 -4.03 18.56
CA GLN A 321 -10.35 -4.48 18.78
C GLN A 321 -11.12 -4.56 17.47
N ASP A 322 -10.91 -3.58 16.58
CA ASP A 322 -11.52 -3.50 15.26
C ASP A 322 -10.50 -3.57 14.17
N ILE A 323 -10.92 -4.04 13.00
CA ILE A 323 -10.13 -4.05 11.77
C ILE A 323 -10.70 -3.04 10.78
N VAL A 324 -9.81 -2.27 10.15
CA VAL A 324 -10.15 -1.18 9.22
C VAL A 324 -9.75 -1.49 7.77
N ASN A 325 -8.94 -2.53 7.59
CA ASN A 325 -8.56 -3.12 6.31
C ASN A 325 -8.72 -4.64 6.42
N PRO A 326 -8.80 -5.40 5.30
CA PRO A 326 -9.01 -6.85 5.35
C PRO A 326 -7.74 -7.63 5.76
N LEU A 327 -7.10 -7.18 6.81
CA LEU A 327 -5.95 -7.79 7.44
C LEU A 327 -5.91 -7.44 8.92
N PHE A 328 -5.28 -8.28 9.71
CA PHE A 328 -5.12 -8.05 11.13
C PHE A 328 -3.92 -8.83 11.68
N ILE A 329 -3.47 -8.43 12.86
CA ILE A 329 -2.41 -9.08 13.62
C ILE A 329 -2.90 -9.54 14.99
N TRP A 330 -2.29 -10.59 15.48
CA TRP A 330 -2.49 -11.10 16.84
C TRP A 330 -1.17 -11.56 17.44
N TYR A 331 -1.16 -11.69 18.75
CA TYR A 331 -0.02 -12.13 19.53
C TYR A 331 -0.41 -13.17 20.57
N MET A 332 0.58 -13.85 21.14
CA MET A 332 0.38 -14.78 22.24
C MET A 332 0.23 -14.00 23.55
N LYS A 333 -0.82 -14.30 24.35
CA LYS A 333 -1.02 -13.69 25.67
C LYS A 333 0.20 -13.96 26.55
N GLU A 334 0.63 -12.97 27.29
CA GLU A 334 1.85 -13.04 28.11
C GLU A 334 1.81 -14.18 29.13
N ASP A 335 0.68 -14.37 29.82
CA ASP A 335 0.50 -15.44 30.81
C ASP A 335 0.54 -16.83 30.18
N TYR A 336 0.11 -16.95 28.93
CA TYR A 336 0.19 -18.19 28.16
C TYR A 336 1.59 -18.42 27.64
N ALA A 337 2.23 -17.40 27.07
CA ALA A 337 3.59 -17.46 26.55
C ALA A 337 4.63 -17.89 27.59
N LYS A 338 4.47 -17.46 28.86
CA LYS A 338 5.35 -17.85 29.97
C LYS A 338 5.29 -19.36 30.31
N LYS A 339 4.22 -20.04 29.93
CA LYS A 339 3.96 -21.47 30.24
C LYS A 339 4.16 -22.35 29.02
N ALA A 340 3.90 -21.83 27.82
CA ALA A 340 3.99 -22.56 26.58
C ALA A 340 5.45 -22.94 26.26
N LYS A 341 5.65 -24.14 25.72
CA LYS A 341 6.94 -24.61 25.17
C LYS A 341 7.05 -24.39 23.67
N TRP A 342 6.14 -23.63 23.11
CA TRP A 342 6.08 -23.27 21.69
C TRP A 342 5.86 -21.77 21.50
N THR A 343 6.20 -21.28 20.34
CA THR A 343 6.14 -19.87 19.94
C THR A 343 5.25 -19.67 18.72
N LEU A 344 4.99 -18.43 18.35
CA LEU A 344 4.28 -18.11 17.08
C LEU A 344 5.08 -18.55 15.85
N TYR A 345 6.40 -18.65 15.94
CA TYR A 345 7.25 -19.21 14.86
C TYR A 345 7.02 -20.71 14.69
N ASP A 346 6.84 -21.45 15.77
CA ASP A 346 6.50 -22.89 15.71
C ASP A 346 5.13 -23.09 15.08
N LEU A 347 4.16 -22.23 15.42
CA LEU A 347 2.84 -22.25 14.78
C LEU A 347 2.93 -21.94 13.28
N GLN A 348 3.71 -20.93 12.88
CA GLN A 348 3.97 -20.66 11.47
C GLN A 348 4.50 -21.89 10.74
N ASP A 349 5.49 -22.57 11.33
CA ASP A 349 6.12 -23.72 10.68
C ASP A 349 5.19 -24.94 10.66
N LYS A 350 4.34 -25.12 11.67
CA LYS A 350 3.30 -26.14 11.68
C LYS A 350 2.27 -25.90 10.58
N LEU A 351 1.80 -24.67 10.40
CA LEU A 351 0.84 -24.30 9.36
C LEU A 351 1.39 -24.48 7.94
N LYS A 352 2.70 -24.29 7.74
CA LYS A 352 3.36 -24.57 6.46
C LYS A 352 3.22 -26.05 6.06
N GLN A 353 3.18 -26.97 7.01
CA GLN A 353 2.99 -28.40 6.72
C GLN A 353 1.62 -28.69 6.10
N SER A 354 0.60 -27.87 6.39
CA SER A 354 -0.72 -27.91 5.76
C SER A 354 -0.83 -26.98 4.52
N GLY A 355 0.29 -26.41 4.07
CA GLY A 355 0.36 -25.53 2.89
C GLY A 355 0.05 -24.05 3.16
N TRP A 356 -0.29 -23.65 4.39
CA TRP A 356 -0.57 -22.28 4.73
C TRP A 356 0.70 -21.47 4.97
N MET A 357 0.77 -20.29 4.40
CA MET A 357 1.81 -19.32 4.73
C MET A 357 1.21 -18.17 5.56
N VAL A 358 1.30 -18.30 6.89
CA VAL A 358 0.88 -17.29 7.86
C VAL A 358 2.13 -16.81 8.60
N PRO A 359 2.63 -15.58 8.35
CA PRO A 359 3.92 -15.15 8.86
C PRO A 359 3.86 -14.78 10.34
N ALA A 360 4.87 -15.20 11.10
CA ALA A 360 5.23 -14.65 12.41
C ALA A 360 6.42 -13.70 12.24
N TYR A 361 6.39 -12.56 12.88
CA TYR A 361 7.46 -11.56 12.80
C TYR A 361 7.46 -10.63 14.02
N THR A 362 8.60 -9.96 14.25
CA THR A 362 8.70 -8.89 15.25
C THR A 362 8.08 -7.60 14.71
N MET A 363 7.50 -6.80 15.57
CA MET A 363 7.00 -5.47 15.23
C MET A 363 8.15 -4.55 14.80
N PRO A 364 7.88 -3.38 14.16
CA PRO A 364 8.93 -2.49 13.71
C PRO A 364 9.72 -1.88 14.85
N LYS A 365 10.79 -1.16 14.50
CA LYS A 365 11.64 -0.42 15.44
C LYS A 365 10.80 0.33 16.49
N ASP A 366 11.31 0.38 17.70
CA ASP A 366 10.75 0.94 18.94
C ASP A 366 9.72 0.04 19.66
N ILE A 367 9.20 -1.01 19.00
CA ILE A 367 8.30 -2.02 19.58
C ILE A 367 8.65 -3.46 19.11
N GLU A 368 9.90 -3.68 18.73
CA GLU A 368 10.42 -4.94 18.16
C GLU A 368 10.41 -6.14 19.12
N ASP A 369 10.26 -5.91 20.42
CA ASP A 369 10.13 -6.99 21.40
C ASP A 369 8.79 -7.76 21.27
N SER A 370 7.83 -7.19 20.55
CA SER A 370 6.53 -7.80 20.32
C SER A 370 6.56 -8.70 19.08
N VAL A 371 6.33 -10.00 19.25
CA VAL A 371 6.14 -10.96 18.15
C VAL A 371 4.66 -11.11 17.84
N VAL A 372 4.30 -10.99 16.57
CA VAL A 372 2.92 -11.10 16.07
C VAL A 372 2.82 -12.07 14.91
N MET A 373 1.62 -12.55 14.62
CA MET A 373 1.25 -13.17 13.34
C MET A 373 0.25 -12.31 12.61
N ARG A 374 0.24 -12.39 11.27
CA ARG A 374 -0.65 -11.61 10.42
C ARG A 374 -1.35 -12.47 9.40
N ILE A 375 -2.63 -12.17 9.16
CA ILE A 375 -3.41 -12.66 8.02
C ILE A 375 -3.81 -11.49 7.13
N VAL A 376 -3.59 -11.66 5.82
CA VAL A 376 -4.05 -10.73 4.77
C VAL A 376 -5.11 -11.45 3.95
N VAL A 377 -6.36 -10.99 4.03
CA VAL A 377 -7.48 -11.55 3.26
C VAL A 377 -7.60 -10.82 1.92
N ARG A 378 -7.67 -11.57 0.84
CA ARG A 378 -7.75 -11.06 -0.54
C ARG A 378 -8.84 -11.77 -1.31
N GLN A 379 -9.20 -11.20 -2.47
CA GLN A 379 -10.07 -11.89 -3.43
C GLN A 379 -9.55 -13.30 -3.73
N GLY A 380 -10.47 -14.28 -3.77
CA GLY A 380 -10.14 -15.67 -3.99
C GLY A 380 -9.90 -16.48 -2.71
N PHE A 381 -9.92 -15.85 -1.54
CA PHE A 381 -9.94 -16.52 -0.25
C PHE A 381 -11.40 -16.59 0.26
N SER A 382 -11.93 -17.82 0.37
CA SER A 382 -13.33 -18.06 0.71
C SER A 382 -13.54 -18.26 2.21
N ARG A 383 -14.80 -18.28 2.62
CA ARG A 383 -15.20 -18.63 3.98
C ARG A 383 -14.79 -20.08 4.33
N ASP A 384 -14.97 -21.02 3.42
CA ASP A 384 -14.56 -22.42 3.63
C ASP A 384 -13.05 -22.53 3.84
N MET A 385 -12.26 -21.77 3.09
CA MET A 385 -10.80 -21.71 3.31
C MET A 385 -10.45 -21.11 4.69
N ALA A 386 -11.22 -20.13 5.16
CA ALA A 386 -11.04 -19.60 6.50
C ALA A 386 -11.36 -20.63 7.59
N ASP A 387 -12.41 -21.42 7.41
CA ASP A 387 -12.76 -22.51 8.33
C ASP A 387 -11.70 -23.62 8.34
N MET A 388 -11.13 -23.97 7.20
CA MET A 388 -10.00 -24.90 7.10
C MET A 388 -8.77 -24.35 7.85
N LEU A 389 -8.40 -23.11 7.63
CA LEU A 389 -7.26 -22.48 8.33
C LEU A 389 -7.48 -22.47 9.84
N LEU A 390 -8.69 -22.12 10.32
CA LEU A 390 -9.03 -22.14 11.75
C LEU A 390 -8.96 -23.55 12.33
N GLY A 391 -9.36 -24.57 11.55
CA GLY A 391 -9.22 -25.97 11.90
C GLY A 391 -7.76 -26.38 12.11
N ASP A 392 -6.89 -25.99 11.17
CA ASP A 392 -5.45 -26.30 11.24
C ASP A 392 -4.77 -25.55 12.39
N ILE A 393 -5.15 -24.29 12.67
CA ILE A 393 -4.64 -23.56 13.85
C ILE A 393 -5.02 -24.28 15.15
N ARG A 394 -6.29 -24.70 15.30
CA ARG A 394 -6.75 -25.43 16.51
C ARG A 394 -6.05 -26.79 16.64
N ALA A 395 -5.87 -27.51 15.56
CA ALA A 395 -5.14 -28.78 15.54
C ALA A 395 -3.67 -28.58 15.97
N ALA A 396 -3.00 -27.55 15.45
CA ALA A 396 -1.63 -27.23 15.81
C ALA A 396 -1.49 -26.92 17.31
N ILE A 397 -2.38 -26.11 17.88
CA ILE A 397 -2.41 -25.81 19.32
C ILE A 397 -2.56 -27.10 20.13
N THR A 398 -3.53 -27.95 19.74
CA THR A 398 -3.76 -29.23 20.44
C THR A 398 -2.54 -30.17 20.36
N ASP A 399 -1.84 -30.19 19.23
CA ASP A 399 -0.63 -30.99 19.09
C ASP A 399 0.50 -30.46 20.00
N PHE A 400 0.70 -29.15 20.07
CA PHE A 400 1.69 -28.53 20.94
C PHE A 400 1.40 -28.80 22.42
N GLU A 401 0.12 -28.73 22.84
CA GLU A 401 -0.29 -29.00 24.21
C GLU A 401 -0.09 -30.48 24.61
N LYS A 402 -0.14 -31.44 23.65
CA LYS A 402 0.13 -32.85 23.91
C LYS A 402 1.62 -33.16 24.05
N LEU A 403 2.49 -32.36 23.43
CA LEU A 403 3.96 -32.52 23.54
C LEU A 403 4.52 -32.04 24.89
N GLU A 404 3.68 -31.53 25.76
CA GLU A 404 4.08 -31.03 27.10
C GLU A 404 4.22 -32.13 28.15
N TYR A 405 4.05 -33.43 27.80
CA TYR A 405 4.20 -34.55 28.70
C TYR A 405 5.49 -35.36 28.47
#